data_c54ecd53f1c03bd798e20e1b469ed34f
#
_entry.id   c54ecd53f1c03bd798e20e1b469ed34f
#
_cell.length_a   1.000
_cell.length_b   1.000
_cell.length_c   1.000
_cell.angle_alpha   90.00
_cell.angle_beta   90.00
_cell.angle_gamma   90.00
#
_symmetry.space_group_name_H-M   'P 1'
#
loop_
_entity.id
_entity.type
_entity.pdbx_description
1 polymer ?
#
loop_
_entity_poly.entity_id
_entity_poly.type
_entity_poly.pdbx_seq_one_letter_code
_entity_poly.pdbx_strand_id
1 'polypeptide(L)'
;MPGLTPVFYPDAPQTLARFSRRAGLPLTAAQAESLLAHQEQTLLNLGRIDFSGGILPKLAAAFADSPYVLAEDWADTLAQLTELFYAFKFETRDALADDALLAAMRKRFDGACGGSLEALADCRAEDLFCAAQEGGRP
;
A
#
# COMPACT_ATOMS: atom_id res chain seq x y z
N MET A 1 -8.01 -16.50 -23.34
CA MET A 1 -9.24 -15.75 -23.33
C MET A 1 -9.11 -14.54 -22.42
N PRO A 2 -9.26 -13.39 -22.99
CA PRO A 2 -8.96 -12.17 -22.24
C PRO A 2 -9.81 -11.96 -20.99
N GLY A 3 -11.04 -12.41 -20.99
CA GLY A 3 -11.92 -12.19 -19.86
C GLY A 3 -11.50 -12.89 -18.58
N LEU A 4 -10.56 -13.82 -18.67
CA LEU A 4 -10.06 -14.54 -17.52
C LEU A 4 -8.77 -13.98 -16.98
N THR A 5 -8.16 -13.03 -17.69
CA THR A 5 -6.97 -12.38 -17.16
C THR A 5 -7.38 -11.38 -16.09
N PRO A 6 -6.55 -11.21 -15.05
CA PRO A 6 -6.77 -10.15 -14.09
C PRO A 6 -6.86 -8.81 -14.80
N VAL A 7 -7.55 -7.88 -14.21
CA VAL A 7 -7.67 -6.54 -14.77
C VAL A 7 -6.28 -5.99 -15.01
N PHE A 8 -6.03 -5.57 -16.25
CA PHE A 8 -4.75 -5.05 -16.65
C PHE A 8 -4.92 -3.61 -17.12
N TYR A 9 -4.16 -2.72 -16.53
CA TYR A 9 -4.19 -1.31 -16.88
C TYR A 9 -2.85 -0.96 -17.52
N PRO A 10 -2.80 -0.86 -18.88
CA PRO A 10 -1.54 -0.60 -19.56
C PRO A 10 -0.86 0.68 -19.11
N ASP A 11 -1.66 1.65 -18.64
CA ASP A 11 -1.14 2.95 -18.21
C ASP A 11 -0.77 2.98 -16.73
N ALA A 12 -0.95 1.87 -16.00
CA ALA A 12 -0.73 1.85 -14.56
C ALA A 12 0.67 2.29 -14.14
N PRO A 13 1.76 1.82 -14.80
CA PRO A 13 3.09 2.27 -14.42
C PRO A 13 3.27 3.77 -14.60
N GLN A 14 2.77 4.33 -15.71
CA GLN A 14 2.88 5.75 -15.98
C GLN A 14 2.05 6.57 -15.00
N THR A 15 0.88 6.07 -14.66
CA THR A 15 -0.01 6.75 -13.70
C THR A 15 0.63 6.80 -12.33
N LEU A 16 1.19 5.69 -11.88
CA LEU A 16 1.87 5.63 -10.59
C LEU A 16 3.10 6.55 -10.57
N ALA A 17 3.90 6.52 -11.63
CA ALA A 17 5.08 7.37 -11.72
C ALA A 17 4.72 8.85 -11.73
N ARG A 18 3.66 9.21 -12.47
CA ARG A 18 3.19 10.60 -12.55
C ARG A 18 2.70 11.09 -11.19
N PHE A 19 1.92 10.28 -10.51
CA PHE A 19 1.43 10.64 -9.18
C PHE A 19 2.59 10.87 -8.22
N SER A 20 3.54 9.95 -8.19
CA SER A 20 4.69 10.04 -7.29
C SER A 20 5.53 11.27 -7.58
N ARG A 21 5.70 11.61 -8.87
CA ARG A 21 6.45 12.81 -9.25
C ARG A 21 5.76 14.07 -8.72
N ARG A 22 4.45 14.14 -8.83
CA ARG A 22 3.68 15.28 -8.31
C ARG A 22 3.85 15.45 -6.82
N ALA A 23 4.00 14.33 -6.10
CA ALA A 23 4.18 14.35 -4.66
C ALA A 23 5.63 14.64 -4.25
N GLY A 24 6.54 14.82 -5.19
CA GLY A 24 7.96 15.03 -4.89
C GLY A 24 8.73 13.76 -4.64
N LEU A 25 8.18 12.61 -5.02
CA LEU A 25 8.75 11.28 -4.79
C LEU A 25 8.87 10.55 -6.12
N PRO A 26 9.77 10.97 -7.02
CA PRO A 26 9.79 10.41 -8.37
C PRO A 26 10.12 8.93 -8.41
N LEU A 27 9.44 8.23 -9.31
CA LEU A 27 9.71 6.84 -9.63
C LEU A 27 10.06 6.76 -11.10
N THR A 28 11.05 5.94 -11.43
CA THR A 28 11.31 5.63 -12.83
C THR A 28 10.22 4.68 -13.34
N ALA A 29 10.08 4.61 -14.67
CA ALA A 29 9.15 3.66 -15.27
C ALA A 29 9.49 2.22 -14.85
N ALA A 30 10.78 1.89 -14.79
CA ALA A 30 11.21 0.56 -14.38
C ALA A 30 10.81 0.27 -12.93
N GLN A 31 10.96 1.25 -12.04
CA GLN A 31 10.55 1.09 -10.65
C GLN A 31 9.05 0.89 -10.53
N ALA A 32 8.26 1.67 -11.28
CA ALA A 32 6.81 1.51 -11.26
C ALA A 32 6.37 0.15 -11.77
N GLU A 33 7.00 -0.33 -12.84
CA GLU A 33 6.71 -1.67 -13.37
C GLU A 33 7.07 -2.76 -12.37
N SER A 34 8.24 -2.63 -11.72
CA SER A 34 8.66 -3.58 -10.70
C SER A 34 7.70 -3.62 -9.52
N LEU A 35 7.20 -2.45 -9.11
CA LEU A 35 6.24 -2.37 -8.02
C LEU A 35 4.94 -3.08 -8.36
N LEU A 36 4.45 -2.89 -9.58
CA LEU A 36 3.22 -3.55 -10.00
C LEU A 36 3.40 -5.06 -10.09
N ALA A 37 4.56 -5.52 -10.58
CA ALA A 37 4.86 -6.94 -10.60
C ALA A 37 4.97 -7.52 -9.19
N HIS A 38 5.55 -6.77 -8.26
CA HIS A 38 5.65 -7.17 -6.86
C HIS A 38 4.28 -7.27 -6.23
N GLN A 39 3.38 -6.33 -6.51
CA GLN A 39 2.01 -6.37 -6.05
C GLN A 39 1.30 -7.64 -6.52
N GLU A 40 1.44 -7.96 -7.80
CA GLU A 40 0.86 -9.17 -8.36
C GLU A 40 1.41 -10.42 -7.68
N GLN A 41 2.72 -10.47 -7.46
CA GLN A 41 3.35 -11.61 -6.81
C GLN A 41 2.85 -11.76 -5.37
N THR A 42 2.71 -10.65 -4.66
CA THR A 42 2.18 -10.67 -3.29
C THR A 42 0.77 -11.23 -3.25
N LEU A 43 -0.07 -10.82 -4.20
CA LEU A 43 -1.43 -11.33 -4.30
C LEU A 43 -1.44 -12.84 -4.58
N LEU A 44 -0.58 -13.29 -5.49
CA LEU A 44 -0.46 -14.71 -5.81
C LEU A 44 -0.02 -15.51 -4.58
N ASN A 45 0.94 -15.01 -3.84
CA ASN A 45 1.45 -15.69 -2.65
C ASN A 45 0.36 -15.86 -1.60
N LEU A 46 -0.60 -14.94 -1.56
CA LEU A 46 -1.71 -14.99 -0.61
C LEU A 46 -2.95 -15.65 -1.18
N GLY A 47 -2.90 -16.10 -2.43
CA GLY A 47 -4.05 -16.70 -3.08
C GLY A 47 -5.18 -15.71 -3.33
N ARG A 48 -4.85 -14.44 -3.54
CA ARG A 48 -5.85 -13.38 -3.73
C ARG A 48 -5.83 -12.86 -5.16
N ILE A 49 -6.99 -12.36 -5.57
CA ILE A 49 -7.12 -11.64 -6.84
C ILE A 49 -7.72 -10.28 -6.52
N ASP A 50 -7.15 -9.23 -7.08
CA ASP A 50 -7.66 -7.88 -6.90
C ASP A 50 -8.13 -7.34 -8.25
N PHE A 51 -9.43 -7.29 -8.43
CA PHE A 51 -10.02 -6.86 -9.67
C PHE A 51 -10.02 -5.35 -9.85
N SER A 52 -9.66 -4.61 -8.82
CA SER A 52 -9.59 -3.14 -8.91
C SER A 52 -8.26 -2.64 -9.45
N GLY A 53 -7.35 -3.55 -9.80
CA GLY A 53 -6.03 -3.17 -10.31
C GLY A 53 -4.97 -3.01 -9.23
N GLY A 54 -5.33 -3.22 -7.98
CA GLY A 54 -4.37 -3.24 -6.88
C GLY A 54 -4.39 -1.98 -6.04
N ILE A 55 -3.53 -1.97 -5.05
CA ILE A 55 -3.55 -0.98 -3.98
C ILE A 55 -2.49 0.13 -4.16
N LEU A 56 -1.53 -0.05 -5.08
CA LEU A 56 -0.38 0.86 -5.17
C LEU A 56 -0.73 2.34 -5.29
N PRO A 57 -1.68 2.74 -6.17
CA PRO A 57 -2.02 4.17 -6.23
C PRO A 57 -2.58 4.70 -4.91
N LYS A 58 -3.36 3.90 -4.21
CA LYS A 58 -3.92 4.31 -2.92
C LYS A 58 -2.85 4.36 -1.83
N LEU A 59 -1.91 3.41 -1.84
CA LEU A 59 -0.77 3.44 -0.93
C LEU A 59 0.06 4.69 -1.16
N ALA A 60 0.34 5.00 -2.41
CA ALA A 60 1.11 6.20 -2.73
C ALA A 60 0.40 7.44 -2.21
N ALA A 61 -0.91 7.54 -2.44
CA ALA A 61 -1.68 8.69 -1.97
C ALA A 61 -1.69 8.77 -0.45
N ALA A 62 -1.78 7.63 0.23
CA ALA A 62 -1.90 7.60 1.68
C ALA A 62 -0.59 7.94 2.41
N PHE A 63 0.56 7.65 1.80
CA PHE A 63 1.84 7.76 2.48
C PHE A 63 2.77 8.84 1.93
N ALA A 64 2.47 9.41 0.76
CA ALA A 64 3.38 10.34 0.10
C ALA A 64 3.72 11.57 0.94
N ASP A 65 2.79 12.04 1.75
CA ASP A 65 3.00 13.24 2.55
C ASP A 65 3.47 12.93 3.98
N SER A 66 3.84 11.69 4.27
CA SER A 66 4.40 11.36 5.58
C SER A 66 5.78 11.97 5.75
N PRO A 67 6.08 12.59 6.90
CA PRO A 67 7.40 13.16 7.14
C PRO A 67 8.51 12.11 7.22
N TYR A 68 8.15 10.85 7.36
CA TYR A 68 9.13 9.76 7.47
C TYR A 68 9.48 9.12 6.14
N VAL A 69 8.78 9.47 5.07
CA VAL A 69 9.01 8.91 3.74
C VAL A 69 10.12 9.69 3.05
N LEU A 70 11.10 8.96 2.51
CA LEU A 70 12.24 9.57 1.80
C LEU A 70 12.14 9.25 0.31
N ALA A 71 12.42 10.26 -0.52
CA ALA A 71 12.33 10.09 -1.97
C ALA A 71 13.24 8.97 -2.47
N GLU A 72 14.44 8.88 -1.92
CA GLU A 72 15.43 7.89 -2.33
C GLU A 72 15.01 6.46 -2.00
N ASP A 73 14.15 6.26 -1.00
CA ASP A 73 13.67 4.96 -0.59
C ASP A 73 12.23 4.68 -0.99
N TRP A 74 11.63 5.58 -1.78
CA TRP A 74 10.20 5.54 -2.06
C TRP A 74 9.75 4.22 -2.69
N ALA A 75 10.51 3.72 -3.67
CA ALA A 75 10.16 2.46 -4.33
C ALA A 75 10.18 1.30 -3.34
N ASP A 76 11.22 1.21 -2.52
CA ASP A 76 11.32 0.15 -1.51
C ASP A 76 10.22 0.28 -0.47
N THR A 77 9.92 1.51 -0.06
CA THR A 77 8.86 1.78 0.90
C THR A 77 7.51 1.30 0.37
N LEU A 78 7.21 1.63 -0.88
CA LEU A 78 5.96 1.17 -1.49
C LEU A 78 5.88 -0.34 -1.61
N ALA A 79 6.99 -0.99 -1.94
CA ALA A 79 7.02 -2.45 -2.02
C ALA A 79 6.69 -3.09 -0.67
N GLN A 80 7.31 -2.59 0.39
CA GLN A 80 7.06 -3.11 1.73
C GLN A 80 5.64 -2.82 2.19
N LEU A 81 5.15 -1.62 1.92
CA LEU A 81 3.77 -1.27 2.28
C LEU A 81 2.75 -2.14 1.55
N THR A 82 3.04 -2.51 0.31
CA THR A 82 2.17 -3.41 -0.44
C THR A 82 2.06 -4.76 0.26
N GLU A 83 3.18 -5.33 0.65
CA GLU A 83 3.18 -6.60 1.37
C GLU A 83 2.43 -6.49 2.69
N LEU A 84 2.69 -5.42 3.43
CA LEU A 84 2.03 -5.22 4.72
C LEU A 84 0.53 -5.04 4.56
N PHE A 85 0.11 -4.28 3.57
CA PHE A 85 -1.32 -4.05 3.34
C PHE A 85 -2.06 -5.38 3.14
N TYR A 86 -1.56 -6.22 2.25
CA TYR A 86 -2.26 -7.48 1.98
C TYR A 86 -2.12 -8.46 3.13
N ALA A 87 -1.00 -8.45 3.86
CA ALA A 87 -0.87 -9.25 5.07
C ALA A 87 -1.90 -8.84 6.11
N PHE A 88 -2.10 -7.54 6.29
CA PHE A 88 -3.09 -7.05 7.25
C PHE A 88 -4.53 -7.33 6.80
N LYS A 89 -4.80 -7.26 5.49
CA LYS A 89 -6.11 -7.67 4.98
C LYS A 89 -6.38 -9.12 5.35
N PHE A 90 -5.38 -9.96 5.22
CA PHE A 90 -5.49 -11.37 5.59
C PHE A 90 -5.71 -11.53 7.10
N GLU A 91 -4.88 -10.88 7.92
CA GLU A 91 -4.97 -11.00 9.38
C GLU A 91 -6.27 -10.47 9.94
N THR A 92 -6.80 -9.40 9.37
CA THR A 92 -8.07 -8.82 9.81
C THR A 92 -9.27 -9.50 9.15
N ARG A 93 -9.03 -10.52 8.33
CA ARG A 93 -10.07 -11.25 7.61
C ARG A 93 -10.94 -10.34 6.78
N ASP A 94 -10.31 -9.36 6.15
CA ASP A 94 -10.99 -8.36 5.31
C ASP A 94 -12.07 -7.55 6.05
N ALA A 95 -11.97 -7.47 7.36
CA ALA A 95 -12.96 -6.75 8.16
C ALA A 95 -12.88 -5.23 7.99
N LEU A 96 -11.70 -4.72 7.57
CA LEU A 96 -11.53 -3.30 7.32
C LEU A 96 -11.53 -3.05 5.83
N ALA A 97 -12.32 -2.07 5.39
CA ALA A 97 -12.28 -1.63 3.99
C ALA A 97 -10.89 -1.06 3.69
N ASP A 98 -10.52 -1.04 2.42
CA ASP A 98 -9.18 -0.63 2.00
C ASP A 98 -8.81 0.75 2.56
N ASP A 99 -9.70 1.73 2.43
CA ASP A 99 -9.41 3.08 2.89
C ASP A 99 -9.25 3.15 4.40
N ALA A 100 -10.06 2.39 5.13
CA ALA A 100 -9.96 2.34 6.59
C ALA A 100 -8.65 1.68 7.03
N LEU A 101 -8.25 0.62 6.35
CA LEU A 101 -6.99 -0.05 6.66
C LEU A 101 -5.80 0.85 6.35
N LEU A 102 -5.83 1.54 5.21
CA LEU A 102 -4.76 2.48 4.86
C LEU A 102 -4.63 3.59 5.89
N ALA A 103 -5.76 4.15 6.33
CA ALA A 103 -5.75 5.20 7.36
C ALA A 103 -5.18 4.67 8.67
N ALA A 104 -5.55 3.44 9.05
CA ALA A 104 -5.03 2.82 10.26
C ALA A 104 -3.53 2.58 10.18
N MET A 105 -3.06 2.07 9.05
CA MET A 105 -1.63 1.85 8.81
C MET A 105 -0.86 3.16 8.88
N ARG A 106 -1.37 4.20 8.22
CA ARG A 106 -0.70 5.51 8.22
C ARG A 106 -0.65 6.08 9.63
N LYS A 107 -1.71 5.96 10.37
CA LYS A 107 -1.77 6.46 11.75
C LYS A 107 -0.72 5.75 12.63
N ARG A 108 -0.64 4.44 12.52
CA ARG A 108 0.38 3.69 13.27
C ARG A 108 1.79 4.04 12.80
N PHE A 109 1.97 4.16 11.50
CA PHE A 109 3.28 4.46 10.91
C PHE A 109 3.82 5.80 11.43
N ASP A 110 3.02 6.85 11.39
CA ASP A 110 3.44 8.18 11.83
C ASP A 110 3.49 8.30 13.35
N GLY A 111 2.70 7.53 14.06
CA GLY A 111 2.60 7.60 15.51
C GLY A 111 3.50 6.62 16.23
N ALA A 112 2.89 5.52 16.70
CA ALA A 112 3.59 4.54 17.53
C ALA A 112 4.82 3.94 16.86
N CYS A 113 4.79 3.79 15.54
CA CYS A 113 5.91 3.20 14.80
C CYS A 113 7.03 4.19 14.51
N GLY A 114 6.77 5.49 14.58
CA GLY A 114 7.78 6.52 14.35
C GLY A 114 8.44 6.43 12.98
N GLY A 115 7.69 6.01 11.96
CA GLY A 115 8.20 5.89 10.61
C GLY A 115 8.94 4.59 10.33
N SER A 116 8.90 3.64 11.25
CA SER A 116 9.57 2.34 11.07
C SER A 116 8.64 1.33 10.44
N LEU A 117 9.02 0.82 9.27
CA LEU A 117 8.26 -0.24 8.61
C LEU A 117 8.35 -1.56 9.38
N GLU A 118 9.46 -1.82 10.05
CA GLU A 118 9.58 -2.98 10.92
C GLU A 118 8.59 -2.94 12.06
N ALA A 119 8.47 -1.78 12.71
CA ALA A 119 7.50 -1.62 13.78
C ALA A 119 6.07 -1.74 13.27
N LEU A 120 5.80 -1.23 12.07
CA LEU A 120 4.49 -1.38 11.45
C LEU A 120 4.19 -2.87 11.18
N ALA A 121 5.18 -3.61 10.71
CA ALA A 121 5.03 -5.04 10.45
C ALA A 121 4.72 -5.84 11.71
N ASP A 122 5.14 -5.34 12.87
CA ASP A 122 4.88 -6.01 14.15
C ASP A 122 3.48 -5.71 14.69
N CYS A 123 2.72 -4.82 14.06
CA CYS A 123 1.36 -4.54 14.49
C CYS A 123 0.48 -5.77 14.32
N ARG A 124 -0.47 -5.91 15.23
CA ARG A 124 -1.45 -6.98 15.19
C ARG A 124 -2.78 -6.46 14.70
N ALA A 125 -3.69 -7.39 14.40
CA ALA A 125 -5.03 -7.01 13.95
C ALA A 125 -5.70 -6.05 14.94
N GLU A 126 -5.56 -6.30 16.25
CA GLU A 126 -6.16 -5.43 17.26
C GLU A 126 -5.65 -4.00 17.18
N ASP A 127 -4.35 -3.84 16.91
CA ASP A 127 -3.75 -2.50 16.78
C ASP A 127 -4.38 -1.74 15.63
N LEU A 128 -4.63 -2.44 14.53
CA LEU A 128 -5.22 -1.83 13.35
C LEU A 128 -6.69 -1.50 13.57
N PHE A 129 -7.44 -2.38 14.24
CA PHE A 129 -8.82 -2.09 14.59
C PHE A 129 -8.92 -0.86 15.50
N CYS A 130 -8.04 -0.78 16.49
CA CYS A 130 -8.01 0.38 17.39
C CYS A 130 -7.70 1.66 16.62
N ALA A 131 -6.69 1.63 15.77
CA ALA A 131 -6.31 2.80 14.97
C ALA A 131 -7.42 3.23 14.03
N ALA A 132 -8.13 2.26 13.44
CA ALA A 132 -9.24 2.55 12.54
C ALA A 132 -10.39 3.24 13.28
N GLN A 133 -10.69 2.79 14.51
CA GLN A 133 -11.73 3.40 15.31
C GLN A 133 -11.37 4.83 15.71
N GLU A 134 -10.12 5.05 16.11
CA GLU A 134 -9.65 6.39 16.45
C GLU A 134 -9.71 7.31 15.23
N GLY A 135 -9.29 6.80 14.07
CA GLY A 135 -9.31 7.57 12.84
C GLY A 135 -10.72 7.92 12.37
N GLY A 136 -11.71 7.14 12.76
CA GLY A 136 -13.11 7.39 12.40
C GLY A 136 -13.80 8.41 13.26
N ARG A 137 -13.13 8.93 14.25
CA ARG A 137 -13.75 9.93 15.14
C ARG A 137 -13.49 11.34 14.64
N PRO A 138 -14.52 12.17 14.65
CA PRO A 138 -14.32 13.58 14.30
C PRO A 138 -13.50 14.30 15.35
#